data_78d989b359906e215bce89f9482cc392
#
_entry.id   78d989b359906e215bce89f9482cc392
#
_cell.length_a   1.000
_cell.length_b   1.000
_cell.length_c   1.000
_cell.angle_alpha   90.00
_cell.angle_beta   90.00
_cell.angle_gamma   90.00
#
_symmetry.space_group_name_H-M   'P 1'
#
loop_
_entity.id
_entity.type
_entity.pdbx_description
1 polymer ?
#
loop_
_entity_poly.entity_id
_entity_poly.type
_entity_poly.pdbx_seq_one_letter_code
_entity_poly.pdbx_strand_id
1 'polypeptide(L)' 'MLAKQLKSARLNKKFTQQEVADKLNISRQSISKWENGSSTPDIATLKVLASFYEISIQDLTRENKQLKEKISRNN' A
#
# COMPACT_ATOMS: atom_id res chain seq x y z
N MET A 1 -8.70 -2.42 -2.22
CA MET A 1 -8.54 -1.24 -1.35
C MET A 1 -7.08 -0.98 -1.09
N LEU A 2 -6.72 0.28 -1.02
CA LEU A 2 -5.33 0.67 -0.80
C LEU A 2 -4.76 0.10 0.49
N ALA A 3 -5.56 0.09 1.55
CA ALA A 3 -5.12 -0.45 2.83
C ALA A 3 -4.63 -1.89 2.71
N LYS A 4 -5.40 -2.70 2.03
CA LYS A 4 -5.04 -4.10 1.81
C LYS A 4 -3.78 -4.23 0.97
N GLN A 5 -3.67 -3.40 -0.06
CA GLN A 5 -2.52 -3.41 -0.94
C GLN A 5 -1.25 -3.06 -0.17
N LEU A 6 -1.34 -2.06 0.70
CA LEU A 6 -0.20 -1.66 1.51
C LEU A 6 0.25 -2.79 2.41
N LYS A 7 -0.69 -3.44 3.07
CA LYS A 7 -0.35 -4.53 3.96
C LYS A 7 0.24 -5.70 3.20
N SER A 8 -0.35 -6.06 2.06
CA SER A 8 0.15 -7.16 1.25
C SER A 8 1.56 -6.90 0.75
N ALA A 9 1.81 -5.68 0.29
CA ALA A 9 3.13 -5.32 -0.21
C ALA A 9 4.17 -5.43 0.90
N ARG A 10 3.83 -4.95 2.08
CA ARG A 10 4.72 -5.04 3.23
C ARG A 10 5.04 -6.49 3.56
N LEU A 11 4.01 -7.32 3.63
CA LEU A 11 4.18 -8.73 3.99
C LEU A 11 4.97 -9.49 2.94
N ASN A 12 4.78 -9.15 1.67
CA ASN A 12 5.56 -9.77 0.60
C ASN A 12 7.05 -9.52 0.76
N LYS A 13 7.41 -8.38 1.32
CA LYS A 13 8.81 -8.06 1.56
C LYS A 13 9.25 -8.52 2.95
N LYS A 14 8.35 -9.11 3.72
CA LYS A 14 8.62 -9.65 5.04
C LYS A 14 9.06 -8.61 6.05
N PHE A 15 8.53 -7.40 5.90
CA PHE A 15 8.76 -6.33 6.87
C PHE A 15 7.67 -6.34 7.92
N THR A 16 8.04 -5.95 9.15
CA THR A 16 7.05 -5.65 10.17
C THR A 16 6.62 -4.20 10.03
N GLN A 17 5.49 -3.86 10.64
CA GLN A 17 5.06 -2.46 10.66
C GLN A 17 6.10 -1.57 11.31
N GLN A 18 6.72 -2.06 12.38
CA GLN A 18 7.74 -1.28 13.08
C GLN A 18 8.96 -1.03 12.19
N GLU A 19 9.36 -2.04 11.44
CA GLU A 19 10.50 -1.87 10.54
C GLU A 19 10.25 -0.78 9.50
N VAL A 20 9.05 -0.77 8.94
CA VAL A 20 8.69 0.24 7.96
C VAL A 20 8.63 1.62 8.61
N ALA A 21 8.01 1.69 9.78
CA ALA A 21 7.91 2.94 10.51
C ALA A 21 9.29 3.52 10.81
N ASP A 22 10.21 2.67 11.24
CA ASP A 22 11.58 3.10 11.53
C ASP A 22 12.26 3.64 10.28
N LYS A 23 12.08 2.95 9.16
CA LYS A 23 12.70 3.38 7.92
C LYS A 23 12.17 4.72 7.44
N LEU A 24 10.90 4.94 7.61
CA LEU A 24 10.27 6.17 7.18
C LEU A 24 10.32 7.27 8.24
N ASN A 25 10.82 6.93 9.40
CA ASN A 25 10.92 7.87 10.53
C ASN A 25 9.56 8.42 10.93
N ILE A 26 8.60 7.51 11.03
CA ILE A 26 7.24 7.84 11.46
C ILE A 26 6.82 6.83 12.51
N SER A 27 5.64 7.03 13.07
CA SER A 27 5.17 6.12 14.11
C SER A 27 4.58 4.85 13.49
N ARG A 28 4.68 3.75 14.21
CA ARG A 28 4.06 2.50 13.79
C ARG A 28 2.55 2.66 13.67
N GLN A 29 1.98 3.54 14.50
CA GLN A 29 0.54 3.79 14.46
C GLN A 29 0.10 4.33 13.10
N SER A 30 0.93 5.15 12.46
CA SER A 30 0.61 5.65 11.13
C SER A 30 0.50 4.49 10.13
N ILE A 31 1.48 3.58 10.17
CA ILE A 31 1.45 2.42 9.30
C ILE A 31 0.18 1.60 9.55
N SER A 32 -0.11 1.37 10.81
CA SER A 32 -1.28 0.59 11.18
C SER A 32 -2.57 1.21 10.65
N LYS A 33 -2.71 2.52 10.79
CA LYS A 33 -3.90 3.21 10.33
C LYS A 33 -4.06 3.13 8.83
N TRP A 34 -2.96 3.24 8.10
CA TRP A 34 -3.01 3.11 6.65
C TRP A 34 -3.43 1.72 6.24
N GLU A 35 -2.96 0.71 6.96
CA GLU A 35 -3.25 -0.68 6.61
C GLU A 35 -4.62 -1.14 7.06
N ASN A 36 -5.23 -0.45 7.99
CA ASN A 36 -6.59 -0.81 8.38
C ASN A 36 -7.66 0.12 7.80
N GLY A 37 -7.22 1.08 6.98
CA GLY A 37 -8.16 1.96 6.29
C GLY A 37 -8.63 3.16 7.09
N SER A 38 -8.07 3.38 8.28
CA SER A 38 -8.47 4.54 9.09
C SER A 38 -7.97 5.85 8.51
N SER A 39 -6.87 5.82 7.82
CA SER A 39 -6.33 7.00 7.16
C SER A 39 -5.56 6.58 5.93
N THR A 40 -5.13 7.54 5.14
CA THR A 40 -4.45 7.30 3.89
C THR A 40 -3.17 8.12 3.85
N PRO A 41 -2.05 7.53 3.41
CA PRO A 41 -0.83 8.33 3.27
C PRO A 41 -0.98 9.31 2.12
N ASP A 42 -0.27 10.44 2.22
CA ASP A 42 -0.27 11.39 1.11
C ASP A 42 0.53 10.81 -0.05
N ILE A 43 0.45 11.48 -1.20
CA ILE A 43 1.06 10.93 -2.41
C ILE A 43 2.58 10.82 -2.29
N ALA A 44 3.21 11.75 -1.63
CA ALA A 44 4.66 11.71 -1.45
C ALA A 44 5.06 10.50 -0.63
N THR A 45 4.34 10.26 0.47
CA THR A 45 4.61 9.11 1.33
C THR A 45 4.31 7.81 0.59
N LEU A 46 3.24 7.82 -0.19
CA LEU A 46 2.86 6.64 -0.97
C LEU A 46 3.96 6.26 -1.96
N LYS A 47 4.58 7.25 -2.58
CA LYS A 47 5.69 6.99 -3.50
C LYS A 47 6.88 6.37 -2.76
N VAL A 48 7.15 6.85 -1.56
CA VAL A 48 8.24 6.29 -0.76
C VAL A 48 7.93 4.84 -0.40
N LEU A 49 6.71 4.58 0.01
CA LEU A 49 6.29 3.21 0.37
C LEU A 49 6.40 2.29 -0.83
N ALA A 50 5.95 2.74 -2.00
CA ALA A 50 6.02 1.93 -3.21
C ALA A 50 7.46 1.58 -3.52
N SER A 51 8.35 2.56 -3.42
CA SER A 51 9.76 2.35 -3.65
C SER A 51 10.34 1.36 -2.66
N PHE A 52 9.99 1.53 -1.39
CA PHE A 52 10.49 0.68 -0.32
C PHE A 52 10.02 -0.76 -0.50
N TYR A 53 8.78 -0.94 -0.91
CA TYR A 53 8.21 -2.26 -1.14
C TYR A 53 8.54 -2.83 -2.53
N GLU A 54 9.24 -2.06 -3.35
CA GLU A 54 9.64 -2.47 -4.70
C GLU A 54 8.44 -2.85 -5.54
N ILE A 55 7.45 -1.99 -5.53
CA ILE A 55 6.23 -2.17 -6.29
C ILE A 55 5.91 -0.83 -6.94
N SER A 56 5.31 -0.84 -8.11
CA SER A 56 4.96 0.41 -8.77
C SER A 56 3.83 1.09 -8.01
N ILE A 57 3.78 2.41 -8.13
CA ILE A 57 2.70 3.15 -7.48
C ILE A 57 1.35 2.72 -8.07
N GLN A 58 1.34 2.41 -9.35
CA GLN A 58 0.13 1.97 -10.01
C GLN A 58 -0.36 0.65 -9.46
N ASP A 59 0.55 -0.31 -9.27
CA ASP A 59 0.19 -1.58 -8.70
C ASP A 59 -0.30 -1.44 -7.27
N LEU A 60 0.35 -0.57 -6.52
CA LEU A 60 -0.01 -0.36 -5.13
C LEU A 60 -1.40 0.23 -4.98
N THR A 61 -1.81 1.05 -5.91
CA THR A 61 -3.05 1.81 -5.80
C THR A 61 -4.22 1.24 -6.61
N ARG A 62 -4.00 0.22 -7.42
CA ARG A 62 -5.10 -0.29 -8.23
C ARG A 62 -5.88 -1.34 -7.46
N GLU A 63 -6.88 -0.90 -6.79
CA GLU A 63 -7.62 -1.77 -5.89
C GLU A 63 -8.77 -2.49 -6.55
N ASN A 64 -9.30 -1.97 -7.64
CA ASN A 64 -10.43 -2.60 -8.33
C ASN A 64 -10.03 -3.20 -9.64
N LYS A 65 -8.78 -3.54 -9.73
CA LYS A 65 -8.20 -4.02 -10.98
C LYS A 65 -8.97 -5.18 -11.58
N GLN A 66 -9.20 -6.19 -10.80
CA GLN A 66 -9.87 -7.38 -11.31
C GLN A 66 -11.28 -7.10 -11.76
N LEU A 67 -11.97 -6.28 -10.98
CA LEU A 67 -13.33 -5.91 -11.31
C LEU A 67 -13.37 -5.13 -12.61
N LYS A 68 -12.46 -4.20 -12.75
CA LYS A 68 -12.37 -3.41 -13.97
C LYS A 68 -12.09 -4.27 -15.18
N GLU A 69 -11.20 -5.20 -15.02
CA GLU A 69 -10.83 -6.08 -16.14
C GLU A 69 -12.00 -6.92 -16.58
N LYS A 70 -12.77 -7.42 -15.64
CA LYS A 70 -13.95 -8.19 -15.97
C LYS A 70 -14.93 -7.36 -16.76
N ILE A 71 -15.15 -6.16 -16.31
CA ILE A 71 -16.08 -5.27 -16.99
C ILE A 71 -15.58 -4.96 -18.39
N SER A 72 -14.31 -4.69 -18.51
CA SER A 72 -13.71 -4.38 -19.82
C SER A 72 -13.90 -5.53 -20.80
N ARG A 73 -13.69 -6.74 -20.32
CA ARG A 73 -13.79 -7.88 -21.22
C ARG A 73 -15.20 -8.19 -21.63
N ASN A 74 -16.15 -7.74 -20.87
CA ASN A 74 -17.55 -7.95 -21.21
C ASN A 74 -18.05 -7.02 -22.30
N ASN A 75 -17.27 -6.08 -22.65
CA ASN A 75 -17.67 -5.12 -23.68
C ASN A 75 -17.53 -5.65 -25.08
#